data_015f3b794556611755d92b47d627fc5e
#
_entry.id   015f3b794556611755d92b47d627fc5e
#
_cell.length_a   1.000
_cell.length_b   1.000
_cell.length_c   1.000
_cell.angle_alpha   90.00
_cell.angle_beta   90.00
_cell.angle_gamma   90.00
#
_symmetry.space_group_name_H-M   'P 1'
#
loop_
_entity.id
_entity.type
_entity.pdbx_description
1 polymer ?
#
loop_
_entity_poly.entity_id
_entity_poly.type
_entity_poly.pdbx_seq_one_letter_code
_entity_poly.pdbx_strand_id
1 'polypeptide(L)'
;IEPLAFPVFWFSVSADDRDPTLFLMNLYTAFNQHSYGMGAEALRILNTPDSEPTDGLIALVNAIANRIPDRCLLILDDVQYIDNSPAILNLLNWFIDHLPRSLHVILSTRRALDFPSIHRWRAKGTVLELGKRELTFTPEEVETLFHSQYQLQLSQEEVEQLIQRTEGWVIGLQMVWQSIKGQTQGTVMETLRDESESRKNLFAYMAEEVLENQGPACQNFLIRTSIL
;
A
#
# COMPACT_ATOMS: atom_id res chain seq x y z
N ILE A 1 -8.87 -8.34 14.40
CA ILE A 1 -9.38 -7.21 13.58
C ILE A 1 -10.83 -7.51 13.30
N GLU A 2 -11.74 -6.66 13.75
CA GLU A 2 -13.16 -6.79 13.40
C GLU A 2 -13.32 -6.60 11.89
N PRO A 3 -14.11 -7.44 11.21
CA PRO A 3 -14.37 -7.27 9.78
C PRO A 3 -15.07 -5.93 9.55
N LEU A 4 -14.63 -5.21 8.52
CA LEU A 4 -15.28 -3.96 8.13
C LEU A 4 -16.73 -4.25 7.74
N ALA A 5 -17.64 -3.42 8.25
CA ALA A 5 -19.10 -3.59 8.03
C ALA A 5 -19.57 -3.18 6.62
N PHE A 6 -18.64 -2.93 5.68
CA PHE A 6 -18.91 -2.47 4.32
C PHE A 6 -18.00 -3.17 3.30
N PRO A 7 -18.40 -3.24 2.01
CA PRO A 7 -17.62 -3.87 0.97
C PRO A 7 -16.26 -3.20 0.77
N VAL A 8 -15.21 -4.04 0.66
CA VAL A 8 -13.85 -3.62 0.32
C VAL A 8 -13.43 -4.33 -0.96
N PHE A 9 -13.02 -3.55 -1.94
CA PHE A 9 -12.48 -4.03 -3.20
C PHE A 9 -10.97 -3.81 -3.19
N TRP A 10 -10.22 -4.85 -3.51
CA TRP A 10 -8.75 -4.81 -3.49
C TRP A 10 -8.19 -5.09 -4.87
N PHE A 11 -7.28 -4.25 -5.32
CA PHE A 11 -6.51 -4.45 -6.53
C PHE A 11 -5.05 -4.15 -6.27
N SER A 12 -4.21 -5.19 -6.26
CA SER A 12 -2.75 -5.05 -6.20
C SER A 12 -2.22 -4.81 -7.61
N VAL A 13 -1.71 -3.62 -7.82
CA VAL A 13 -1.16 -3.17 -9.10
C VAL A 13 0.22 -3.79 -9.32
N SER A 14 0.49 -4.23 -10.53
CA SER A 14 1.75 -4.86 -10.94
C SER A 14 2.40 -4.13 -12.12
N ALA A 15 3.58 -4.58 -12.50
CA ALA A 15 4.26 -4.03 -13.68
C ALA A 15 3.50 -4.29 -15.00
N ASP A 16 2.69 -5.35 -15.05
CA ASP A 16 1.88 -5.70 -16.23
C ASP A 16 0.73 -4.72 -16.44
N ASP A 17 0.28 -4.05 -15.36
CA ASP A 17 -0.79 -3.06 -15.39
C ASP A 17 -0.37 -1.70 -15.99
N ARG A 18 0.83 -1.60 -16.57
CA ARG A 18 1.26 -0.42 -17.34
C ARG A 18 0.50 -0.24 -18.66
N ASP A 19 -0.13 -1.29 -19.15
CA ASP A 19 -1.07 -1.20 -20.27
C ASP A 19 -2.42 -0.70 -19.77
N PRO A 20 -2.97 0.42 -20.32
CA PRO A 20 -4.23 0.98 -19.83
C PRO A 20 -5.42 0.03 -19.95
N THR A 21 -5.42 -0.85 -20.95
CA THR A 21 -6.52 -1.81 -21.16
C THR A 21 -6.46 -2.90 -20.10
N LEU A 22 -5.26 -3.45 -19.80
CA LEU A 22 -5.07 -4.43 -18.74
C LEU A 22 -5.39 -3.81 -17.37
N PHE A 23 -4.94 -2.60 -17.12
CA PHE A 23 -5.26 -1.88 -15.89
C PHE A 23 -6.78 -1.75 -15.68
N LEU A 24 -7.50 -1.29 -16.69
CA LEU A 24 -8.97 -1.17 -16.61
C LEU A 24 -9.66 -2.52 -16.44
N MET A 25 -9.19 -3.54 -17.16
CA MET A 25 -9.72 -4.90 -17.02
C MET A 25 -9.57 -5.43 -15.60
N ASN A 26 -8.39 -5.26 -15.00
CA ASN A 26 -8.11 -5.69 -13.64
C ASN A 26 -8.88 -4.87 -12.60
N LEU A 27 -8.98 -3.54 -12.80
CA LEU A 27 -9.82 -2.67 -11.96
C LEU A 27 -11.29 -3.13 -11.98
N TYR A 28 -11.87 -3.37 -13.15
CA TYR A 28 -13.26 -3.81 -13.27
C TYR A 28 -13.46 -5.21 -12.69
N THR A 29 -12.46 -6.08 -12.82
CA THR A 29 -12.46 -7.42 -12.23
C THR A 29 -12.47 -7.38 -10.71
N ALA A 30 -11.72 -6.46 -10.11
CA ALA A 30 -11.72 -6.27 -8.66
C ALA A 30 -13.12 -5.98 -8.11
N PHE A 31 -13.94 -5.21 -8.83
CA PHE A 31 -15.34 -4.96 -8.46
C PHE A 31 -16.30 -6.13 -8.71
N ASN A 32 -15.83 -7.18 -9.39
CA ASN A 32 -16.62 -8.42 -9.58
C ASN A 32 -16.33 -9.50 -8.53
N GLN A 33 -15.26 -9.35 -7.72
CA GLN A 33 -14.87 -10.34 -6.70
C GLN A 33 -15.93 -10.55 -5.61
N HIS A 34 -16.80 -9.59 -5.42
CA HIS A 34 -17.98 -9.71 -4.56
C HIS A 34 -19.24 -9.88 -5.41
N SER A 35 -20.28 -10.49 -4.81
CA SER A 35 -21.56 -10.83 -5.46
C SER A 35 -22.31 -9.67 -6.14
N TYR A 36 -21.70 -8.51 -6.22
CA TYR A 36 -22.33 -7.30 -6.76
C TYR A 36 -22.27 -7.18 -8.28
N GLY A 37 -21.35 -7.87 -8.96
CA GLY A 37 -21.21 -7.85 -10.43
C GLY A 37 -21.11 -6.46 -11.04
N MET A 38 -20.52 -5.50 -10.30
CA MET A 38 -20.50 -4.08 -10.71
C MET A 38 -19.55 -3.82 -11.87
N GLY A 39 -18.47 -4.58 -11.99
CA GLY A 39 -17.52 -4.46 -13.08
C GLY A 39 -17.97 -5.15 -14.38
N ALA A 40 -19.04 -5.95 -14.38
CA ALA A 40 -19.42 -6.76 -15.53
C ALA A 40 -19.77 -5.92 -16.77
N GLU A 41 -20.54 -4.86 -16.59
CA GLU A 41 -20.90 -3.97 -17.71
C GLU A 41 -19.70 -3.17 -18.20
N ALA A 42 -18.84 -2.70 -17.28
CA ALA A 42 -17.61 -2.01 -17.64
C ALA A 42 -16.66 -2.92 -18.45
N LEU A 43 -16.52 -4.19 -18.07
CA LEU A 43 -15.76 -5.20 -18.84
C LEU A 43 -16.37 -5.44 -20.21
N ARG A 44 -17.69 -5.49 -20.32
CA ARG A 44 -18.37 -5.65 -21.62
C ARG A 44 -18.09 -4.46 -22.52
N ILE A 45 -18.16 -3.25 -22.01
CA ILE A 45 -17.86 -2.02 -22.75
C ILE A 45 -16.40 -1.99 -23.20
N LEU A 46 -15.45 -2.32 -22.31
CA LEU A 46 -14.03 -2.36 -22.62
C LEU A 46 -13.70 -3.28 -23.81
N ASN A 47 -14.48 -4.39 -23.96
CA ASN A 47 -14.32 -5.33 -25.07
C ASN A 47 -15.15 -4.98 -26.31
N THR A 48 -15.85 -3.83 -26.32
CA THR A 48 -16.63 -3.36 -27.49
C THR A 48 -15.71 -2.56 -28.41
N PRO A 49 -15.66 -2.85 -29.73
CA PRO A 49 -14.91 -2.04 -30.67
C PRO A 49 -15.32 -0.56 -30.61
N ASP A 50 -14.35 0.33 -30.78
CA ASP A 50 -14.53 1.79 -30.80
C ASP A 50 -15.08 2.42 -29.50
N SER A 51 -15.07 1.69 -28.36
CA SER A 51 -15.43 2.26 -27.07
C SER A 51 -14.27 3.09 -26.50
N GLU A 52 -14.61 4.24 -25.90
CA GLU A 52 -13.63 5.03 -25.17
C GLU A 52 -13.33 4.39 -23.79
N PRO A 53 -12.07 4.46 -23.31
CA PRO A 53 -11.72 3.92 -21.98
C PRO A 53 -12.56 4.49 -20.84
N THR A 54 -13.03 5.73 -20.98
CA THR A 54 -13.91 6.40 -20.00
C THR A 54 -15.33 5.84 -19.95
N ASP A 55 -15.83 5.22 -21.03
CA ASP A 55 -17.18 4.68 -21.07
C ASP A 55 -17.38 3.55 -20.04
N GLY A 56 -16.37 2.68 -19.92
CA GLY A 56 -16.34 1.65 -18.90
C GLY A 56 -16.27 2.22 -17.47
N LEU A 57 -15.51 3.28 -17.26
CA LEU A 57 -15.44 3.96 -15.96
C LEU A 57 -16.79 4.61 -15.61
N ILE A 58 -17.49 5.22 -16.56
CA ILE A 58 -18.84 5.78 -16.38
C ILE A 58 -19.80 4.67 -15.94
N ALA A 59 -19.77 3.53 -16.63
CA ALA A 59 -20.62 2.40 -16.29
C ALA A 59 -20.34 1.86 -14.87
N LEU A 60 -19.06 1.76 -14.51
CA LEU A 60 -18.65 1.34 -13.17
C LEU A 60 -19.13 2.30 -12.08
N VAL A 61 -18.88 3.62 -12.25
CA VAL A 61 -19.34 4.65 -11.30
C VAL A 61 -20.84 4.60 -11.09
N ASN A 62 -21.60 4.48 -12.18
CA ASN A 62 -23.07 4.35 -12.12
C ASN A 62 -23.51 3.06 -11.42
N ALA A 63 -22.84 1.95 -11.70
CA ALA A 63 -23.13 0.67 -11.06
C ALA A 63 -22.91 0.73 -9.54
N ILE A 64 -21.81 1.35 -9.10
CA ILE A 64 -21.50 1.53 -7.67
C ILE A 64 -22.56 2.43 -7.01
N ALA A 65 -22.87 3.59 -7.62
CA ALA A 65 -23.84 4.53 -7.09
C ALA A 65 -25.24 3.91 -6.90
N ASN A 66 -25.63 3.02 -7.82
CA ASN A 66 -26.95 2.39 -7.79
C ASN A 66 -27.03 1.17 -6.87
N ARG A 67 -25.92 0.45 -6.64
CA ARG A 67 -25.94 -0.83 -5.90
C ARG A 67 -25.41 -0.73 -4.48
N ILE A 68 -24.61 0.28 -4.18
CA ILE A 68 -24.04 0.48 -2.85
C ILE A 68 -24.40 1.90 -2.37
N PRO A 69 -25.52 2.04 -1.63
CA PRO A 69 -25.99 3.34 -1.19
C PRO A 69 -25.18 3.94 -0.04
N ASP A 70 -24.60 3.08 0.83
CA ASP A 70 -23.99 3.55 2.07
C ASP A 70 -22.49 3.85 1.90
N ARG A 71 -21.65 2.82 2.01
CA ARG A 71 -20.20 2.97 1.96
C ARG A 71 -19.54 1.75 1.33
N CYS A 72 -18.49 2.02 0.54
CA CYS A 72 -17.56 0.98 0.09
C CYS A 72 -16.16 1.58 -0.05
N LEU A 73 -15.16 0.73 -0.12
CA LEU A 73 -13.76 1.09 -0.20
C LEU A 73 -13.11 0.37 -1.39
N LEU A 74 -12.38 1.12 -2.20
CA LEU A 74 -11.44 0.58 -3.18
C LEU A 74 -10.03 0.80 -2.65
N ILE A 75 -9.23 -0.24 -2.61
CA ILE A 75 -7.80 -0.18 -2.30
C ILE A 75 -7.04 -0.52 -3.58
N LEU A 76 -6.24 0.42 -4.06
CA LEU A 76 -5.24 0.21 -5.10
C LEU A 76 -3.88 0.16 -4.43
N ASP A 77 -3.30 -1.03 -4.39
CA ASP A 77 -2.02 -1.28 -3.73
C ASP A 77 -0.88 -1.22 -4.75
N ASP A 78 0.29 -0.76 -4.32
CA ASP A 78 1.51 -0.67 -5.14
C ASP A 78 1.38 0.18 -6.41
N VAL A 79 0.66 1.32 -6.33
CA VAL A 79 0.39 2.22 -7.48
C VAL A 79 1.67 2.79 -8.12
N GLN A 80 2.84 2.70 -7.46
CA GLN A 80 4.12 3.10 -8.05
C GLN A 80 4.48 2.33 -9.32
N TYR A 81 3.89 1.18 -9.59
CA TYR A 81 4.13 0.45 -10.83
C TYR A 81 3.58 1.14 -12.08
N ILE A 82 2.59 2.02 -11.90
CA ILE A 82 1.92 2.75 -12.99
C ILE A 82 2.13 4.27 -12.94
N ASP A 83 2.92 4.79 -12.01
CA ASP A 83 3.17 6.23 -11.83
C ASP A 83 3.83 6.90 -13.04
N ASN A 84 4.50 6.14 -13.89
CA ASN A 84 5.12 6.60 -15.13
C ASN A 84 4.20 6.48 -16.38
N SER A 85 2.91 6.14 -16.19
CA SER A 85 1.93 6.06 -17.27
C SER A 85 0.94 7.23 -17.21
N PRO A 86 1.16 8.32 -17.95
CA PRO A 86 0.24 9.46 -17.97
C PRO A 86 -1.19 9.08 -18.37
N ALA A 87 -1.33 8.08 -19.25
CA ALA A 87 -2.64 7.59 -19.69
C ALA A 87 -3.43 7.02 -18.52
N ILE A 88 -2.81 6.16 -17.70
CA ILE A 88 -3.48 5.55 -16.54
C ILE A 88 -3.72 6.59 -15.45
N LEU A 89 -2.76 7.48 -15.17
CA LEU A 89 -2.94 8.55 -14.19
C LEU A 89 -4.09 9.49 -14.60
N ASN A 90 -4.28 9.78 -15.88
CA ASN A 90 -5.42 10.56 -16.36
C ASN A 90 -6.75 9.80 -16.17
N LEU A 91 -6.80 8.50 -16.45
CA LEU A 91 -7.98 7.66 -16.23
C LEU A 91 -8.33 7.58 -14.73
N LEU A 92 -7.34 7.36 -13.88
CA LEU A 92 -7.53 7.38 -12.42
C LEU A 92 -7.96 8.75 -11.92
N ASN A 93 -7.34 9.83 -12.42
CA ASN A 93 -7.74 11.18 -12.07
C ASN A 93 -9.21 11.44 -12.44
N TRP A 94 -9.61 11.03 -13.66
CA TRP A 94 -11.01 11.13 -14.09
C TRP A 94 -11.92 10.32 -13.17
N PHE A 95 -11.56 9.08 -12.86
CA PHE A 95 -12.32 8.20 -11.98
C PHE A 95 -12.50 8.80 -10.58
N ILE A 96 -11.41 9.29 -9.96
CA ILE A 96 -11.43 9.92 -8.64
C ILE A 96 -12.30 11.20 -8.64
N ASP A 97 -12.26 11.99 -9.70
CA ASP A 97 -13.08 13.18 -9.83
C ASP A 97 -14.59 12.90 -9.93
N HIS A 98 -14.97 11.68 -10.34
CA HIS A 98 -16.36 11.26 -10.56
C HIS A 98 -16.84 10.21 -9.57
N LEU A 99 -16.12 10.01 -8.45
CA LEU A 99 -16.50 9.03 -7.44
C LEU A 99 -17.92 9.28 -6.90
N PRO A 100 -18.76 8.25 -6.78
CA PRO A 100 -19.99 8.35 -6.03
C PRO A 100 -19.67 8.59 -4.54
N ARG A 101 -20.56 9.25 -3.83
CA ARG A 101 -20.36 9.58 -2.40
C ARG A 101 -20.13 8.35 -1.51
N SER A 102 -20.61 7.20 -1.94
CA SER A 102 -20.44 5.93 -1.22
C SER A 102 -19.06 5.32 -1.39
N LEU A 103 -18.28 5.66 -2.44
CA LEU A 103 -16.97 5.06 -2.70
C LEU A 103 -15.84 5.94 -2.16
N HIS A 104 -15.01 5.33 -1.32
CA HIS A 104 -13.73 5.89 -0.89
C HIS A 104 -12.60 5.12 -1.57
N VAL A 105 -11.50 5.80 -1.88
CA VAL A 105 -10.33 5.19 -2.53
C VAL A 105 -9.11 5.38 -1.65
N ILE A 106 -8.37 4.31 -1.42
CA ILE A 106 -7.03 4.32 -0.82
C ILE A 106 -6.04 3.95 -1.93
N LEU A 107 -5.00 4.75 -2.07
CA LEU A 107 -3.87 4.49 -2.95
C LEU A 107 -2.65 4.26 -2.09
N SER A 108 -2.09 3.05 -2.10
CA SER A 108 -0.79 2.79 -1.48
C SER A 108 0.30 2.97 -2.54
N THR A 109 1.36 3.68 -2.16
CA THR A 109 2.45 3.97 -3.08
C THR A 109 3.73 4.27 -2.33
N ARG A 110 4.87 3.94 -2.91
CA ARG A 110 6.21 4.26 -2.35
C ARG A 110 6.67 5.68 -2.67
N ARG A 111 5.98 6.39 -3.58
CA ARG A 111 6.32 7.74 -4.05
C ARG A 111 5.06 8.58 -4.18
N ALA A 112 5.21 9.89 -4.02
CA ALA A 112 4.10 10.81 -4.27
C ALA A 112 3.62 10.68 -5.72
N LEU A 113 2.31 10.60 -5.91
CA LEU A 113 1.68 10.51 -7.23
C LEU A 113 1.36 11.92 -7.73
N ASP A 114 1.71 12.18 -8.99
CA ASP A 114 1.46 13.48 -9.63
C ASP A 114 0.15 13.46 -10.42
N PHE A 115 -0.97 13.53 -9.70
CA PHE A 115 -2.27 13.65 -10.32
C PHE A 115 -2.55 15.09 -10.80
N PRO A 116 -3.10 15.27 -12.00
CA PRO A 116 -3.48 16.60 -12.49
C PRO A 116 -4.38 17.39 -11.54
N SER A 117 -5.23 16.72 -10.78
CA SER A 117 -6.19 17.34 -9.86
C SER A 117 -5.71 17.40 -8.41
N ILE A 118 -4.50 16.98 -8.08
CA ILE A 118 -4.04 16.84 -6.68
C ILE A 118 -4.15 18.15 -5.89
N HIS A 119 -3.76 19.27 -6.47
CA HIS A 119 -3.86 20.57 -5.80
C HIS A 119 -5.30 20.98 -5.53
N ARG A 120 -6.20 20.64 -6.45
CA ARG A 120 -7.64 20.90 -6.28
C ARG A 120 -8.24 20.02 -5.18
N TRP A 121 -7.85 18.76 -5.10
CA TRP A 121 -8.31 17.85 -4.04
C TRP A 121 -7.81 18.28 -2.67
N ARG A 122 -6.53 18.70 -2.56
CA ARG A 122 -5.98 19.29 -1.33
C ARG A 122 -6.73 20.52 -0.90
N ALA A 123 -6.99 21.45 -1.83
CA ALA A 123 -7.72 22.69 -1.54
C ALA A 123 -9.15 22.44 -1.07
N LYS A 124 -9.80 21.38 -1.55
CA LYS A 124 -11.16 20.97 -1.15
C LYS A 124 -11.19 20.13 0.12
N GLY A 125 -10.05 19.70 0.66
CA GLY A 125 -9.98 18.78 1.79
C GLY A 125 -10.56 17.38 1.48
N THR A 126 -10.53 16.95 0.21
CA THR A 126 -11.06 15.65 -0.22
C THR A 126 -9.99 14.57 -0.31
N VAL A 127 -8.74 14.88 -0.06
CA VAL A 127 -7.61 13.95 0.02
C VAL A 127 -6.94 14.03 1.38
N LEU A 128 -6.61 12.88 1.94
CA LEU A 128 -5.74 12.72 3.10
C LEU A 128 -4.47 12.03 2.64
N GLU A 129 -3.33 12.63 2.92
CA GLU A 129 -2.02 12.04 2.61
C GLU A 129 -1.37 11.59 3.92
N LEU A 130 -1.00 10.31 3.97
CA LEU A 130 -0.28 9.70 5.08
C LEU A 130 1.13 9.40 4.60
N GLY A 131 2.11 10.06 5.17
CA GLY A 131 3.53 9.88 4.86
C GLY A 131 4.28 9.10 5.94
N LYS A 132 5.61 9.11 5.83
CA LYS A 132 6.50 8.44 6.79
C LYS A 132 6.14 8.81 8.23
N ARG A 133 5.89 10.10 8.51
CA ARG A 133 5.64 10.60 9.85
C ARG A 133 4.36 10.02 10.48
N GLU A 134 3.31 9.89 9.68
CA GLU A 134 2.00 9.38 10.15
C GLU A 134 1.98 7.84 10.24
N LEU A 135 2.88 7.16 9.50
CA LEU A 135 2.97 5.69 9.46
C LEU A 135 4.05 5.12 10.37
N THR A 136 4.91 5.97 10.93
CA THR A 136 5.93 5.57 11.91
C THR A 136 5.28 5.36 13.26
N PHE A 137 5.56 4.23 13.91
CA PHE A 137 5.05 3.90 15.24
C PHE A 137 5.63 4.83 16.30
N THR A 138 4.77 5.37 17.15
CA THR A 138 5.15 6.11 18.37
C THR A 138 5.61 5.14 19.46
N PRO A 139 6.29 5.63 20.52
CA PRO A 139 6.66 4.81 21.68
C PRO A 139 5.47 4.06 22.27
N GLU A 140 4.35 4.71 22.43
CA GLU A 140 3.11 4.16 23.00
C GLU A 140 2.50 3.08 22.10
N GLU A 141 2.58 3.26 20.77
CA GLU A 141 2.12 2.27 19.80
C GLU A 141 3.04 1.06 19.76
N VAL A 142 4.36 1.24 19.90
CA VAL A 142 5.33 0.13 20.03
C VAL A 142 5.05 -0.69 21.30
N GLU A 143 4.87 -0.03 22.44
CA GLU A 143 4.52 -0.71 23.69
C GLU A 143 3.22 -1.50 23.55
N THR A 144 2.18 -0.87 22.99
CA THR A 144 0.88 -1.51 22.74
C THR A 144 1.01 -2.71 21.80
N LEU A 145 1.78 -2.59 20.71
CA LEU A 145 2.02 -3.67 19.74
C LEU A 145 2.66 -4.87 20.43
N PHE A 146 3.74 -4.64 21.17
CA PHE A 146 4.48 -5.72 21.86
C PHE A 146 3.65 -6.36 22.95
N HIS A 147 2.92 -5.57 23.73
CA HIS A 147 2.04 -6.09 24.76
C HIS A 147 0.87 -6.88 24.19
N SER A 148 0.11 -6.32 23.24
CA SER A 148 -1.15 -6.90 22.76
C SER A 148 -0.96 -8.05 21.79
N GLN A 149 -0.01 -7.94 20.86
CA GLN A 149 0.18 -8.93 19.80
C GLN A 149 1.23 -9.98 20.16
N TYR A 150 2.27 -9.57 20.89
CA TYR A 150 3.39 -10.44 21.18
C TYR A 150 3.44 -10.91 22.64
N GLN A 151 2.53 -10.40 23.49
CA GLN A 151 2.42 -10.73 24.92
C GLN A 151 3.75 -10.48 25.67
N LEU A 152 4.49 -9.48 25.25
CA LEU A 152 5.76 -9.08 25.81
C LEU A 152 5.65 -7.68 26.44
N GLN A 153 6.01 -7.56 27.72
CA GLN A 153 6.12 -6.26 28.38
C GLN A 153 7.53 -5.71 28.17
N LEU A 154 7.59 -4.50 27.60
CA LEU A 154 8.83 -3.79 27.40
C LEU A 154 9.05 -2.76 28.51
N SER A 155 10.28 -2.58 28.92
CA SER A 155 10.70 -1.43 29.71
C SER A 155 10.79 -0.17 28.83
N GLN A 156 10.74 1.01 29.44
CA GLN A 156 10.87 2.27 28.70
C GLN A 156 12.19 2.34 27.92
N GLU A 157 13.28 1.84 28.50
CA GLU A 157 14.58 1.80 27.82
C GLU A 157 14.57 0.90 26.58
N GLU A 158 13.88 -0.24 26.63
CA GLU A 158 13.74 -1.15 25.49
C GLU A 158 12.90 -0.52 24.37
N VAL A 159 11.83 0.19 24.70
CA VAL A 159 11.01 0.93 23.72
C VAL A 159 11.83 2.01 23.03
N GLU A 160 12.59 2.81 23.79
CA GLU A 160 13.46 3.86 23.22
C GLU A 160 14.51 3.28 22.26
N GLN A 161 15.15 2.16 22.64
CA GLN A 161 16.15 1.50 21.78
C GLN A 161 15.52 0.86 20.55
N LEU A 162 14.33 0.26 20.65
CA LEU A 162 13.58 -0.25 19.51
C LEU A 162 13.32 0.87 18.50
N ILE A 163 12.81 2.01 18.95
CA ILE A 163 12.53 3.16 18.10
C ILE A 163 13.81 3.70 17.47
N GLN A 164 14.88 3.85 18.26
CA GLN A 164 16.16 4.33 17.75
C GLN A 164 16.71 3.43 16.63
N ARG A 165 16.55 2.10 16.72
CA ARG A 165 17.08 1.14 15.74
C ARG A 165 16.17 0.92 14.55
N THR A 166 14.87 0.94 14.74
CA THR A 166 13.88 0.67 13.69
C THR A 166 13.31 1.94 13.07
N GLU A 167 13.63 3.12 13.61
CA GLU A 167 12.99 4.40 13.29
C GLU A 167 11.44 4.30 13.40
N GLY A 168 10.92 3.39 14.21
CA GLY A 168 9.49 3.12 14.34
C GLY A 168 8.86 2.41 13.13
N TRP A 169 9.65 1.88 12.20
CA TRP A 169 9.13 1.13 11.08
C TRP A 169 8.63 -0.26 11.51
N VAL A 170 7.37 -0.57 11.15
CA VAL A 170 6.71 -1.82 11.53
C VAL A 170 7.50 -3.06 11.14
N ILE A 171 8.12 -3.05 9.96
CA ILE A 171 8.92 -4.19 9.49
C ILE A 171 10.15 -4.42 10.37
N GLY A 172 10.81 -3.34 10.81
CA GLY A 172 11.94 -3.43 11.75
C GLY A 172 11.50 -3.98 13.10
N LEU A 173 10.37 -3.51 13.62
CA LEU A 173 9.78 -4.01 14.87
C LEU A 173 9.42 -5.49 14.77
N GLN A 174 8.82 -5.91 13.66
CA GLN A 174 8.47 -7.31 13.39
C GLN A 174 9.70 -8.22 13.29
N MET A 175 10.79 -7.75 12.67
CA MET A 175 12.04 -8.50 12.58
C MET A 175 12.71 -8.69 13.94
N VAL A 176 12.73 -7.64 14.77
CA VAL A 176 13.20 -7.76 16.14
C VAL A 176 12.36 -8.79 16.91
N TRP A 177 11.03 -8.72 16.80
CA TRP A 177 10.15 -9.72 17.41
C TRP A 177 10.47 -11.14 16.95
N GLN A 178 10.64 -11.37 15.65
CA GLN A 178 10.96 -12.69 15.12
C GLN A 178 12.29 -13.24 15.66
N SER A 179 13.26 -12.38 15.85
CA SER A 179 14.56 -12.76 16.45
C SER A 179 14.43 -13.15 17.92
N ILE A 180 13.50 -12.54 18.67
CA ILE A 180 13.25 -12.84 20.08
C ILE A 180 12.42 -14.11 20.25
N LYS A 181 11.43 -14.33 19.40
CA LYS A 181 10.46 -15.44 19.51
C LYS A 181 11.08 -16.84 19.55
N GLY A 182 12.30 -17.01 19.04
CA GLY A 182 13.04 -18.28 19.00
C GLY A 182 13.97 -18.49 20.21
N GLN A 183 14.15 -17.50 21.09
CA GLN A 183 15.11 -17.56 22.18
C GLN A 183 14.38 -17.80 23.50
N THR A 184 14.77 -18.87 24.20
CA THR A 184 14.10 -19.33 25.43
C THR A 184 14.40 -18.44 26.64
N GLN A 185 15.34 -17.50 26.60
CA GLN A 185 15.76 -16.58 27.68
C GLN A 185 16.59 -15.38 27.18
N GLY A 186 16.31 -14.78 26.03
CA GLY A 186 16.95 -13.52 25.64
C GLY A 186 16.08 -12.33 26.02
N THR A 187 16.64 -11.33 26.68
CA THR A 187 15.96 -10.02 26.80
C THR A 187 15.98 -9.31 25.44
N VAL A 188 14.98 -8.47 25.18
CA VAL A 188 14.95 -7.60 23.98
C VAL A 188 16.30 -6.86 23.84
N MET A 189 16.90 -6.46 24.96
CA MET A 189 18.20 -5.79 25.04
C MET A 189 19.37 -6.64 24.52
N GLU A 190 19.38 -7.94 24.75
CA GLU A 190 20.43 -8.83 24.24
C GLU A 190 20.30 -9.01 22.72
N THR A 191 19.09 -9.19 22.24
CA THR A 191 18.82 -9.27 20.79
C THR A 191 19.13 -7.96 20.07
N LEU A 192 18.86 -6.82 20.71
CA LEU A 192 19.22 -5.51 20.18
C LEU A 192 20.75 -5.26 20.21
N ARG A 193 21.49 -5.86 21.14
CA ARG A 193 22.95 -5.79 21.19
C ARG A 193 23.63 -6.72 20.17
N ASP A 194 22.99 -7.84 19.84
CA ASP A 194 23.50 -8.75 18.82
C ASP A 194 23.16 -8.22 17.41
N GLU A 195 24.07 -7.36 16.93
CA GLU A 195 23.92 -6.68 15.63
C GLU A 195 23.96 -7.62 14.43
N SER A 196 24.38 -8.89 14.59
CA SER A 196 24.74 -9.75 13.48
C SER A 196 23.53 -10.37 12.77
N GLU A 197 22.51 -10.82 13.49
CA GLU A 197 21.39 -11.61 12.94
C GLU A 197 20.21 -10.72 12.52
N SER A 198 19.86 -9.74 13.35
CA SER A 198 18.80 -8.77 13.02
C SER A 198 19.18 -7.90 11.82
N ARG A 199 20.47 -7.50 11.71
CA ARG A 199 20.98 -6.81 10.52
C ARG A 199 20.95 -7.70 9.28
N LYS A 200 21.36 -8.96 9.36
CA LYS A 200 21.32 -9.87 8.20
C LYS A 200 19.92 -10.04 7.65
N ASN A 201 18.93 -10.22 8.51
CA ASN A 201 17.53 -10.38 8.10
C ASN A 201 16.97 -9.08 7.49
N LEU A 202 17.30 -7.91 8.07
CA LEU A 202 16.90 -6.62 7.51
C LEU A 202 17.59 -6.37 6.15
N PHE A 203 18.88 -6.67 6.03
CA PHE A 203 19.59 -6.54 4.76
C PHE A 203 19.10 -7.52 3.70
N ALA A 204 18.76 -8.76 4.06
CA ALA A 204 18.18 -9.73 3.14
C ALA A 204 16.82 -9.24 2.61
N TYR A 205 15.95 -8.78 3.49
CA TYR A 205 14.67 -8.19 3.10
C TYR A 205 14.84 -6.95 2.21
N MET A 206 15.76 -6.03 2.60
CA MET A 206 16.03 -4.84 1.78
C MET A 206 16.66 -5.20 0.43
N ALA A 207 17.47 -6.26 0.36
CA ALA A 207 18.04 -6.73 -0.89
C ALA A 207 16.96 -7.30 -1.82
N GLU A 208 16.04 -8.09 -1.29
CA GLU A 208 14.93 -8.67 -2.07
C GLU A 208 13.93 -7.59 -2.50
N GLU A 209 13.39 -6.83 -1.56
CA GLU A 209 12.29 -5.88 -1.82
C GLU A 209 12.73 -4.55 -2.43
N VAL A 210 13.89 -4.03 -2.02
CA VAL A 210 14.33 -2.70 -2.44
C VAL A 210 15.24 -2.76 -3.66
N LEU A 211 16.22 -3.68 -3.68
CA LEU A 211 17.17 -3.78 -4.78
C LEU A 211 16.53 -4.34 -6.05
N GLU A 212 15.72 -5.41 -5.94
CA GLU A 212 15.08 -6.02 -7.11
C GLU A 212 14.14 -5.05 -7.83
N ASN A 213 13.55 -4.12 -7.08
CA ASN A 213 12.65 -3.10 -7.64
C ASN A 213 13.37 -1.84 -8.17
N GLN A 214 14.72 -1.77 -8.13
CA GLN A 214 15.48 -0.67 -8.70
C GLN A 214 15.88 -0.97 -10.16
N GLY A 215 15.99 0.08 -10.97
CA GLY A 215 16.51 -0.06 -12.33
C GLY A 215 17.97 -0.56 -12.34
N PRO A 216 18.41 -1.25 -13.40
CA PRO A 216 19.73 -1.91 -13.48
C PRO A 216 20.92 -1.00 -13.16
N ALA A 217 20.83 0.28 -13.50
CA ALA A 217 21.87 1.27 -13.20
C ALA A 217 22.02 1.52 -11.70
N CYS A 218 20.89 1.61 -10.99
CA CYS A 218 20.84 1.81 -9.54
C CYS A 218 21.29 0.55 -8.80
N GLN A 219 20.84 -0.63 -9.24
CA GLN A 219 21.30 -1.91 -8.70
C GLN A 219 22.82 -2.06 -8.80
N ASN A 220 23.39 -1.81 -9.98
CA ASN A 220 24.83 -1.85 -10.19
C ASN A 220 25.60 -0.83 -9.33
N PHE A 221 25.06 0.36 -9.17
CA PHE A 221 25.66 1.37 -8.29
C PHE A 221 25.68 0.91 -6.84
N LEU A 222 24.52 0.45 -6.31
CA LEU A 222 24.40 -0.02 -4.93
C LEU A 222 25.28 -1.23 -4.65
N ILE A 223 25.31 -2.22 -5.56
CA ILE A 223 26.18 -3.40 -5.42
C ILE A 223 27.65 -3.01 -5.39
N ARG A 224 28.09 -2.08 -6.24
CA ARG A 224 29.50 -1.64 -6.30
C ARG A 224 29.92 -0.79 -5.11
N THR A 225 29.01 -0.04 -4.51
CA THR A 225 29.30 0.83 -3.37
C THR A 225 29.08 0.16 -2.01
N SER A 226 28.40 -0.98 -1.95
CA SER A 226 28.19 -1.75 -0.71
C SER A 226 29.44 -2.48 -0.19
N ILE A 227 30.53 -2.46 -0.93
CA ILE A 227 31.81 -3.12 -0.58
C ILE A 227 32.78 -2.15 0.12
N LEU A 228 32.36 -0.88 0.31
CA LEU A 228 33.10 0.13 1.06
C LEU A 228 32.57 0.24 2.49
#